data_27969b1d514002b58680b5cb47b0745d
#
_entry.id   27969b1d514002b58680b5cb47b0745d
#
_cell.length_a   1.000
_cell.length_b   1.000
_cell.length_c   1.000
_cell.angle_alpha   90.00
_cell.angle_beta   90.00
_cell.angle_gamma   90.00
#
_symmetry.space_group_name_H-M   'P 1'
#
loop_
_entity.id
_entity.type
_entity.pdbx_description
1 polymer ?
#
loop_
_entity_poly.entity_id
_entity_poly.type
_entity_poly.pdbx_seq_one_letter_code
_entity_poly.pdbx_strand_id
1 'polypeptide(L)'
;VKDMIEKAVRQRASDIHIEPMENIIRVRYRIDGALYERARYGVNVLSAIIARIKIIGGMDISEKRKPQDGRITQVVDRVEYDIRVSILPTVYGEKVVMRLAAKSALNRDKSQLGFKPYELKQFDYILKNPHGIILVTGPTGSGKSTTLYTALSELNKEDVNIITVEDPVEANID
;
A
#
# COMPACT_ATOMS: atom_id res chain seq x y z
N VAL A 1 9.94 -1.54 15.01
CA VAL A 1 9.27 -1.47 13.69
C VAL A 1 7.77 -1.57 13.85
N LYS A 2 7.26 -2.59 14.53
CA LYS A 2 5.81 -2.77 14.74
C LYS A 2 5.15 -1.54 15.35
N ASP A 3 5.66 -1.02 16.44
CA ASP A 3 5.18 0.18 17.13
C ASP A 3 5.22 1.42 16.22
N MET A 4 6.24 1.56 15.39
CA MET A 4 6.37 2.64 14.41
C MET A 4 5.23 2.60 13.38
N ILE A 5 4.91 1.42 12.87
CA ILE A 5 3.80 1.22 11.93
C ILE A 5 2.46 1.54 12.60
N GLU A 6 2.24 1.04 13.81
CA GLU A 6 1.01 1.31 14.56
C GLU A 6 0.79 2.81 14.80
N LYS A 7 1.83 3.52 15.22
CA LYS A 7 1.77 4.97 15.41
C LYS A 7 1.48 5.73 14.12
N ALA A 8 2.11 5.31 13.02
CA ALA A 8 1.87 5.92 11.72
C ALA A 8 0.43 5.72 11.25
N VAL A 9 -0.10 4.51 11.38
CA VAL A 9 -1.50 4.20 11.06
C VAL A 9 -2.47 5.05 11.86
N ARG A 10 -2.26 5.17 13.18
CA ARG A 10 -3.13 5.98 14.05
C ARG A 10 -3.08 7.47 13.75
N GLN A 11 -1.97 7.95 13.21
CA GLN A 11 -1.83 9.34 12.73
C GLN A 11 -2.30 9.53 11.28
N ARG A 12 -2.85 8.50 10.65
CA ARG A 12 -3.31 8.52 9.25
C ARG A 12 -2.21 8.85 8.25
N ALA A 13 -1.00 8.37 8.53
CA ALA A 13 0.11 8.51 7.60
C ALA A 13 -0.08 7.60 6.38
N SER A 14 0.29 8.09 5.22
CA SER A 14 0.35 7.31 3.98
C SER A 14 1.68 6.60 3.80
N ASP A 15 2.76 7.19 4.30
CA ASP A 15 4.11 6.68 4.15
C ASP A 15 4.92 6.89 5.43
N ILE A 16 5.90 6.00 5.65
CA ILE A 16 6.94 6.13 6.67
C ILE A 16 8.28 6.20 5.95
N HIS A 17 9.08 7.21 6.26
CA HIS A 17 10.46 7.36 5.80
C HIS A 17 11.42 7.17 6.96
N ILE A 18 12.31 6.20 6.84
CA ILE A 18 13.43 5.97 7.77
C ILE A 18 14.70 6.36 7.05
N GLU A 19 15.30 7.46 7.45
CA GLU A 19 16.37 8.12 6.73
C GLU A 19 17.63 8.18 7.57
N PRO A 20 18.70 7.44 7.22
CA PRO A 20 20.00 7.60 7.85
C PRO A 20 20.61 8.94 7.43
N MET A 21 21.14 9.67 8.40
CA MET A 21 21.90 10.89 8.22
C MET A 21 23.30 10.68 8.84
N GLU A 22 24.15 11.68 8.78
CA GLU A 22 25.54 11.56 9.24
C GLU A 22 25.62 11.05 10.70
N ASN A 23 24.80 11.61 11.61
CA ASN A 23 24.89 11.33 13.05
C ASN A 23 23.61 10.77 13.65
N ILE A 24 22.50 10.76 12.90
CA ILE A 24 21.19 10.33 13.39
C ILE A 24 20.43 9.54 12.33
N ILE A 25 19.40 8.83 12.78
CA ILE A 25 18.35 8.29 11.92
C ILE A 25 17.10 9.13 12.14
N ARG A 26 16.58 9.70 11.07
CA ARG A 26 15.35 10.49 11.09
C ARG A 26 14.19 9.65 10.61
N VAL A 27 13.09 9.62 11.38
CA VAL A 27 11.83 8.99 10.99
C VAL A 27 10.80 10.05 10.70
N ARG A 28 10.27 10.07 9.48
CA ARG A 28 9.22 10.98 9.04
C ARG A 28 7.98 10.23 8.60
N TYR A 29 6.82 10.76 8.91
CA TYR A 29 5.54 10.29 8.41
C TYR A 29 4.98 11.29 7.41
N ARG A 30 4.46 10.78 6.30
CA ARG A 30 3.69 11.59 5.36
C ARG A 30 2.23 11.58 5.79
N ILE A 31 1.72 12.74 6.15
CA ILE A 31 0.35 12.95 6.60
C ILE A 31 -0.25 14.07 5.73
N ASP A 32 -1.35 13.79 5.03
CA ASP A 32 -1.98 14.74 4.10
C ASP A 32 -0.99 15.36 3.09
N GLY A 33 -0.10 14.53 2.57
CA GLY A 33 0.89 14.92 1.56
C GLY A 33 2.16 15.59 2.09
N ALA A 34 2.21 16.01 3.36
CA ALA A 34 3.38 16.63 3.97
C ALA A 34 4.15 15.64 4.86
N LEU A 35 5.48 15.80 4.91
CA LEU A 35 6.35 15.00 5.76
C LEU A 35 6.57 15.68 7.12
N TYR A 36 6.36 14.93 8.19
CA TYR A 36 6.58 15.37 9.57
C TYR A 36 7.58 14.46 10.27
N GLU A 37 8.59 15.05 10.90
CA GLU A 37 9.53 14.30 11.73
C GLU A 37 8.84 13.84 13.02
N ARG A 38 8.87 12.52 13.29
CA ARG A 38 8.20 11.91 14.43
C ARG A 38 9.15 11.22 15.41
N ALA A 39 10.34 10.87 14.96
CA ALA A 39 11.34 10.25 15.82
C ALA A 39 12.75 10.48 15.30
N ARG A 40 13.71 10.43 16.21
CA ARG A 40 15.14 10.39 15.95
C ARG A 40 15.76 9.26 16.74
N TYR A 41 16.67 8.54 16.13
CA TYR A 41 17.45 7.48 16.77
C TYR A 41 18.92 7.69 16.51
N GLY A 42 19.77 7.11 17.40
CA GLY A 42 21.19 7.03 17.14
C GLY A 42 21.51 6.10 15.97
N VAL A 43 22.57 6.36 15.23
CA VAL A 43 22.98 5.55 14.06
C VAL A 43 23.28 4.10 14.42
N ASN A 44 23.60 3.81 15.67
CA ASN A 44 23.88 2.47 16.18
C ASN A 44 22.71 1.49 16.08
N VAL A 45 21.47 1.95 15.98
CA VAL A 45 20.29 1.09 15.86
C VAL A 45 19.84 0.87 14.39
N LEU A 46 20.49 1.52 13.43
CA LEU A 46 20.10 1.42 12.02
C LEU A 46 20.12 -0.02 11.51
N SER A 47 21.21 -0.74 11.75
CA SER A 47 21.36 -2.13 11.28
C SER A 47 20.27 -3.05 11.84
N ALA A 48 19.90 -2.85 13.10
CA ALA A 48 18.84 -3.64 13.74
C ALA A 48 17.45 -3.33 13.14
N ILE A 49 17.15 -2.07 12.90
CA ILE A 49 15.90 -1.65 12.27
C ILE A 49 15.79 -2.22 10.84
N ILE A 50 16.84 -2.05 10.05
CA ILE A 50 16.89 -2.53 8.65
C ILE A 50 16.81 -4.05 8.60
N ALA A 51 17.55 -4.76 9.42
CA ALA A 51 17.52 -6.22 9.47
C ALA A 51 16.10 -6.73 9.81
N ARG A 52 15.44 -6.12 10.77
CA ARG A 52 14.05 -6.49 11.13
C ARG A 52 13.10 -6.25 9.99
N ILE A 53 13.17 -5.12 9.32
CA ILE A 53 12.31 -4.81 8.16
C ILE A 53 12.54 -5.80 7.03
N LYS A 54 13.81 -6.13 6.73
CA LYS A 54 14.14 -7.13 5.70
C LYS A 54 13.58 -8.52 6.03
N ILE A 55 13.70 -8.95 7.28
CA ILE A 55 13.17 -10.25 7.72
C ILE A 55 11.66 -10.33 7.54
N ILE A 56 10.91 -9.37 8.07
CA ILE A 56 9.45 -9.37 8.00
C ILE A 56 8.92 -9.05 6.60
N GLY A 57 9.69 -8.38 5.78
CA GLY A 57 9.36 -8.01 4.39
C GLY A 57 9.82 -9.02 3.35
N GLY A 58 10.48 -10.10 3.74
CA GLY A 58 10.95 -11.14 2.83
C GLY A 58 12.12 -10.71 1.94
N MET A 59 12.98 -9.81 2.44
CA MET A 59 14.16 -9.30 1.73
C MET A 59 15.46 -9.96 2.21
N ASP A 60 16.51 -9.85 1.41
CA ASP A 60 17.83 -10.38 1.73
C ASP A 60 18.57 -9.48 2.73
N ILE A 61 18.84 -10.03 3.93
CA ILE A 61 19.54 -9.30 5.01
C ILE A 61 21.01 -9.05 4.66
N SER A 62 21.61 -9.92 3.87
CA SER A 62 23.03 -9.85 3.54
C SER A 62 23.35 -8.79 2.49
N GLU A 63 22.40 -8.47 1.62
CA GLU A 63 22.57 -7.47 0.56
C GLU A 63 22.30 -6.06 1.10
N LYS A 64 23.34 -5.20 1.04
CA LYS A 64 23.28 -3.81 1.55
C LYS A 64 23.58 -2.76 0.50
N ARG A 65 23.94 -3.18 -0.71
CA ARG A 65 24.43 -2.30 -1.77
C ARG A 65 23.46 -2.10 -2.92
N LYS A 66 22.41 -2.91 -2.97
CA LYS A 66 21.40 -2.87 -4.02
C LYS A 66 20.04 -2.51 -3.47
N PRO A 67 19.21 -1.81 -4.26
CA PRO A 67 17.81 -1.60 -3.90
C PRO A 67 17.08 -2.92 -3.72
N GLN A 68 16.16 -2.97 -2.76
CA GLN A 68 15.28 -4.11 -2.53
C GLN A 68 13.86 -3.63 -2.29
N ASP A 69 12.90 -4.40 -2.73
CA ASP A 69 11.49 -4.21 -2.46
C ASP A 69 10.92 -5.42 -1.70
N GLY A 70 9.97 -5.16 -0.84
CA GLY A 70 9.30 -6.19 -0.06
C GLY A 70 7.90 -5.78 0.36
N ARG A 71 7.19 -6.69 1.01
CA ARG A 71 5.84 -6.46 1.52
C ARG A 71 5.73 -6.98 2.94
N ILE A 72 5.06 -6.19 3.78
CA ILE A 72 4.74 -6.54 5.16
C ILE A 72 3.22 -6.51 5.31
N THR A 73 2.67 -7.50 5.99
CA THR A 73 1.28 -7.49 6.42
C THR A 73 1.23 -7.28 7.93
N GLN A 74 0.47 -6.30 8.38
CA GLN A 74 0.30 -6.03 9.81
C GLN A 74 -1.14 -5.62 10.12
N VAL A 75 -1.67 -6.17 11.21
CA VAL A 75 -2.99 -5.79 11.73
C VAL A 75 -2.80 -4.68 12.76
N VAL A 76 -3.50 -3.57 12.58
CA VAL A 76 -3.56 -2.44 13.51
C VAL A 76 -5.02 -2.11 13.77
N ASP A 77 -5.42 -2.10 15.06
CA ASP A 77 -6.80 -1.81 15.46
C ASP A 77 -7.85 -2.62 14.69
N ARG A 78 -7.59 -3.93 14.53
CA ARG A 78 -8.43 -4.92 13.81
C ARG A 78 -8.54 -4.72 12.30
N VAL A 79 -7.74 -3.84 11.73
CA VAL A 79 -7.65 -3.61 10.28
C VAL A 79 -6.34 -4.17 9.77
N GLU A 80 -6.40 -4.98 8.73
CA GLU A 80 -5.21 -5.51 8.07
C GLU A 80 -4.64 -4.48 7.09
N TYR A 81 -3.34 -4.20 7.22
CA TYR A 81 -2.60 -3.30 6.34
C TYR A 81 -1.62 -4.08 5.48
N ASP A 82 -1.61 -3.75 4.20
CA ASP A 82 -0.58 -4.16 3.25
C ASP A 82 0.43 -3.02 3.14
N ILE A 83 1.67 -3.32 3.50
CA ILE A 83 2.73 -2.33 3.57
C ILE A 83 3.77 -2.68 2.51
N ARG A 84 3.90 -1.82 1.51
CA ARG A 84 4.96 -1.93 0.50
C ARG A 84 6.21 -1.25 1.01
N VAL A 85 7.32 -1.97 0.98
CA VAL A 85 8.61 -1.52 1.50
C VAL A 85 9.60 -1.40 0.38
N SER A 86 10.26 -0.26 0.29
CA SER A 86 11.40 -0.04 -0.60
C SER A 86 12.62 0.35 0.22
N ILE A 87 13.73 -0.32 0.00
CA ILE A 87 15.01 -0.05 0.64
C ILE A 87 16.01 0.38 -0.41
N LEU A 88 16.65 1.51 -0.19
CA LEU A 88 17.62 2.11 -1.10
C LEU A 88 18.94 2.39 -0.36
N PRO A 89 20.08 1.96 -0.89
CA PRO A 89 21.38 2.36 -0.33
C PRO A 89 21.62 3.86 -0.52
N THR A 90 22.13 4.48 0.53
CA THR A 90 22.56 5.89 0.52
C THR A 90 23.97 6.02 1.09
N VAL A 91 24.52 7.22 1.04
CA VAL A 91 25.87 7.52 1.58
C VAL A 91 25.98 7.19 3.06
N TYR A 92 24.91 7.36 3.84
CA TYR A 92 24.90 7.15 5.29
C TYR A 92 24.29 5.81 5.71
N GLY A 93 23.95 4.96 4.78
CA GLY A 93 23.32 3.66 5.01
C GLY A 93 22.04 3.46 4.20
N GLU A 94 21.32 2.39 4.49
CA GLU A 94 20.10 2.07 3.76
C GLU A 94 18.90 2.92 4.25
N LYS A 95 18.24 3.57 3.29
CA LYS A 95 17.00 4.31 3.52
C LYS A 95 15.81 3.39 3.29
N VAL A 96 14.77 3.52 4.11
CA VAL A 96 13.52 2.78 3.98
C VAL A 96 12.36 3.73 3.71
N VAL A 97 11.51 3.33 2.77
CA VAL A 97 10.19 3.94 2.55
C VAL A 97 9.15 2.84 2.65
N MET A 98 8.18 3.02 3.53
CA MET A 98 7.04 2.12 3.69
C MET A 98 5.76 2.85 3.32
N ARG A 99 5.02 2.31 2.35
CA ARG A 99 3.70 2.82 1.96
C ARG A 99 2.63 1.97 2.62
N LEU A 100 1.75 2.62 3.40
CA LEU A 100 0.69 1.99 4.17
C LEU A 100 -0.62 1.98 3.37
N ALA A 101 -1.24 0.82 3.22
CA ALA A 101 -2.55 0.69 2.60
C ALA A 101 -3.42 -0.30 3.36
N ALA A 102 -4.61 0.12 3.78
CA ALA A 102 -5.57 -0.79 4.37
C ALA A 102 -6.13 -1.73 3.29
N LYS A 103 -6.09 -3.05 3.49
CA LYS A 103 -6.63 -4.03 2.54
C LYS A 103 -8.12 -3.81 2.29
N SER A 104 -8.88 -3.44 3.32
CA SER A 104 -10.31 -3.14 3.22
C SER A 104 -10.64 -1.93 2.33
N ALA A 105 -9.69 -1.07 2.01
CA ALA A 105 -9.91 0.10 1.17
C ALA A 105 -10.30 -0.25 -0.27
N LEU A 106 -9.94 -1.45 -0.74
CA LEU A 106 -10.27 -1.94 -2.09
C LEU A 106 -11.52 -2.83 -2.13
N ASN A 107 -12.00 -3.32 -0.97
CA ASN A 107 -13.19 -4.14 -0.87
C ASN A 107 -14.40 -3.29 -0.43
N ARG A 108 -14.95 -2.53 -1.36
CA ARG A 108 -16.10 -1.64 -1.13
C ARG A 108 -17.31 -2.12 -1.93
N ASP A 109 -18.49 -1.87 -1.36
CA ASP A 109 -19.75 -1.96 -2.13
C ASP A 109 -19.81 -0.83 -3.16
N LYS A 110 -20.41 -1.08 -4.33
CA LYS A 110 -20.53 -0.08 -5.39
C LYS A 110 -21.27 1.18 -4.95
N SER A 111 -22.19 1.09 -3.99
CA SER A 111 -22.87 2.25 -3.40
C SER A 111 -21.93 3.20 -2.67
N GLN A 112 -20.76 2.72 -2.25
CA GLN A 112 -19.75 3.50 -1.55
C GLN A 112 -18.72 4.16 -2.48
N LEU A 113 -18.83 3.95 -3.80
CA LEU A 113 -17.92 4.54 -4.79
C LEU A 113 -18.21 6.02 -5.07
N GLY A 114 -19.32 6.54 -4.57
CA GLY A 114 -19.71 7.95 -4.76
C GLY A 114 -20.49 8.23 -6.04
N PHE A 115 -20.90 7.20 -6.78
CA PHE A 115 -21.80 7.37 -7.93
C PHE A 115 -23.19 7.86 -7.53
N LYS A 116 -23.75 8.74 -8.33
CA LYS A 116 -25.16 9.10 -8.22
C LYS A 116 -26.05 7.94 -8.66
N PRO A 117 -27.34 7.89 -8.23
CA PRO A 117 -28.22 6.77 -8.55
C PRO A 117 -28.32 6.43 -10.05
N TYR A 118 -28.33 7.44 -10.91
CA TYR A 118 -28.40 7.23 -12.37
C TYR A 118 -27.08 6.70 -12.94
N GLU A 119 -25.94 7.12 -12.36
CA GLU A 119 -24.61 6.64 -12.75
C GLU A 119 -24.42 5.18 -12.35
N LEU A 120 -24.92 4.77 -11.18
CA LEU A 120 -24.93 3.37 -10.75
C LEU A 120 -25.72 2.48 -11.71
N LYS A 121 -26.86 2.94 -12.20
CA LYS A 121 -27.64 2.19 -13.21
C LYS A 121 -26.86 2.02 -14.53
N GLN A 122 -26.15 3.06 -14.95
CA GLN A 122 -25.29 2.97 -16.14
C GLN A 122 -24.12 2.03 -15.91
N PHE A 123 -23.49 2.09 -14.73
CA PHE A 123 -22.41 1.20 -14.34
C PHE A 123 -22.85 -0.27 -14.36
N ASP A 124 -24.01 -0.59 -13.76
CA ASP A 124 -24.60 -1.91 -13.78
C ASP A 124 -24.91 -2.40 -15.20
N TYR A 125 -25.39 -1.52 -16.06
CA TYR A 125 -25.67 -1.82 -17.45
C TYR A 125 -24.39 -2.18 -18.20
N ILE A 126 -23.32 -1.40 -18.00
CA ILE A 126 -22.01 -1.64 -18.64
C ILE A 126 -21.43 -2.98 -18.19
N LEU A 127 -21.49 -3.29 -16.90
CA LEU A 127 -20.95 -4.55 -16.36
C LEU A 127 -21.70 -5.80 -16.85
N LYS A 128 -22.96 -5.67 -17.24
CA LYS A 128 -23.76 -6.78 -17.76
C LYS A 128 -23.54 -7.07 -19.24
N ASN A 129 -22.83 -6.21 -19.95
CA ASN A 129 -22.53 -6.46 -21.36
C ASN A 129 -21.61 -7.67 -21.51
N PRO A 130 -21.97 -8.65 -22.36
CA PRO A 130 -21.19 -9.88 -22.53
C PRO A 130 -19.89 -9.68 -23.32
N HIS A 131 -19.77 -8.56 -24.04
CA HIS A 131 -18.63 -8.29 -24.91
C HIS A 131 -18.23 -6.82 -24.86
N GLY A 132 -16.94 -6.55 -25.03
CA GLY A 132 -16.41 -5.19 -25.15
C GLY A 132 -15.21 -4.96 -24.25
N ILE A 133 -14.77 -3.72 -24.22
CA ILE A 133 -13.67 -3.23 -23.40
C ILE A 133 -14.20 -2.09 -22.55
N ILE A 134 -13.92 -2.13 -21.26
CA ILE A 134 -14.22 -1.04 -20.33
C ILE A 134 -12.89 -0.41 -19.92
N LEU A 135 -12.76 0.90 -20.10
CA LEU A 135 -11.58 1.66 -19.69
C LEU A 135 -11.89 2.50 -18.46
N VAL A 136 -11.08 2.34 -17.42
CA VAL A 136 -11.12 3.18 -16.21
C VAL A 136 -9.89 4.06 -16.20
N THR A 137 -10.09 5.37 -16.34
CA THR A 137 -9.01 6.34 -16.48
C THR A 137 -9.08 7.42 -15.40
N GLY A 138 -7.96 8.02 -15.09
CA GLY A 138 -7.86 9.11 -14.11
C GLY A 138 -6.46 9.22 -13.52
N PRO A 139 -6.18 10.31 -12.79
CA PRO A 139 -4.89 10.50 -12.13
C PRO A 139 -4.68 9.52 -10.97
N THR A 140 -3.45 9.46 -10.47
CA THR A 140 -3.12 8.67 -9.26
C THR A 140 -3.97 9.13 -8.08
N GLY A 141 -4.52 8.16 -7.32
CA GLY A 141 -5.38 8.43 -6.16
C GLY A 141 -6.82 8.82 -6.49
N SER A 142 -7.25 8.71 -7.75
CA SER A 142 -8.64 9.03 -8.16
C SER A 142 -9.65 7.91 -7.88
N GLY A 143 -9.20 6.73 -7.44
CA GLY A 143 -10.06 5.60 -7.15
C GLY A 143 -10.21 4.57 -8.29
N LYS A 144 -9.33 4.59 -9.29
CA LYS A 144 -9.36 3.62 -10.41
C LYS A 144 -9.34 2.17 -9.93
N SER A 145 -8.34 1.81 -9.11
CA SER A 145 -8.21 0.45 -8.57
C SER A 145 -9.41 0.08 -7.71
N THR A 146 -9.88 0.97 -6.86
CA THR A 146 -11.07 0.76 -6.02
C THR A 146 -12.29 0.44 -6.89
N THR A 147 -12.53 1.18 -7.95
CA THR A 147 -13.63 0.95 -8.90
C THR A 147 -13.49 -0.38 -9.61
N LEU A 148 -12.30 -0.71 -10.10
CA LEU A 148 -12.01 -1.99 -10.78
C LEU A 148 -12.23 -3.19 -9.87
N TYR A 149 -11.67 -3.17 -8.65
CA TYR A 149 -11.82 -4.27 -7.69
C TYR A 149 -13.27 -4.43 -7.24
N THR A 150 -14.02 -3.34 -7.07
CA THR A 150 -15.46 -3.39 -6.77
C THR A 150 -16.24 -4.04 -7.91
N ALA A 151 -15.95 -3.66 -9.16
CA ALA A 151 -16.59 -4.26 -10.34
C ALA A 151 -16.26 -5.76 -10.46
N LEU A 152 -14.99 -6.13 -10.27
CA LEU A 152 -14.56 -7.52 -10.34
C LEU A 152 -15.19 -8.37 -9.23
N SER A 153 -15.27 -7.86 -8.01
CA SER A 153 -15.92 -8.55 -6.89
C SER A 153 -17.42 -8.80 -7.15
N GLU A 154 -18.10 -7.86 -7.80
CA GLU A 154 -19.50 -8.03 -8.19
C GLU A 154 -19.69 -9.08 -9.29
N LEU A 155 -18.73 -9.18 -10.21
CA LEU A 155 -18.75 -10.15 -11.30
C LEU A 155 -18.24 -11.54 -10.90
N ASN A 156 -17.50 -11.64 -9.79
CA ASN A 156 -16.89 -12.88 -9.33
C ASN A 156 -17.94 -13.82 -8.75
N LYS A 157 -18.44 -14.74 -9.56
CA LYS A 157 -19.41 -15.78 -9.22
C LYS A 157 -18.88 -17.14 -9.62
N GLU A 158 -19.43 -18.20 -9.06
CA GLU A 158 -19.00 -19.57 -9.31
C GLU A 158 -19.00 -19.99 -10.80
N ASP A 159 -19.86 -19.37 -11.59
CA ASP A 159 -20.03 -19.65 -13.03
C ASP A 159 -19.23 -18.72 -13.95
N VAL A 160 -18.40 -17.85 -13.39
CA VAL A 160 -17.61 -16.86 -14.17
C VAL A 160 -16.11 -17.07 -13.93
N ASN A 161 -15.35 -17.12 -15.00
CA ASN A 161 -13.89 -17.16 -14.93
C ASN A 161 -13.30 -15.77 -15.11
N ILE A 162 -12.62 -15.28 -14.07
CA ILE A 162 -11.95 -13.96 -14.07
C ILE A 162 -10.44 -14.18 -14.02
N ILE A 163 -9.72 -13.55 -14.93
CA ILE A 163 -8.26 -13.54 -14.97
C ILE A 163 -7.79 -12.09 -14.96
N THR A 164 -6.87 -11.76 -14.07
CA THR A 164 -6.26 -10.42 -14.00
C THR A 164 -4.78 -10.47 -14.37
N VAL A 165 -4.28 -9.37 -14.95
CA VAL A 165 -2.85 -9.13 -15.18
C VAL A 165 -2.53 -7.80 -14.51
N GLU A 166 -1.70 -7.83 -13.48
CA GLU A 166 -1.42 -6.68 -12.63
C GLU A 166 0.07 -6.56 -12.34
N ASP A 167 0.54 -5.31 -12.17
CA ASP A 167 1.93 -5.03 -11.82
C ASP A 167 2.01 -3.88 -10.80
N PRO A 168 2.05 -4.23 -9.48
CA PRO A 168 1.79 -5.52 -8.84
C PRO A 168 0.31 -5.76 -8.53
N VAL A 169 -0.03 -6.97 -8.08
CA VAL A 169 -1.37 -7.28 -7.52
C VAL A 169 -1.59 -6.45 -6.25
N GLU A 170 -2.70 -5.73 -6.18
CA GLU A 170 -3.00 -4.83 -5.05
C GLU A 170 -3.86 -5.49 -3.96
N ALA A 171 -4.73 -6.43 -4.33
CA ALA A 171 -5.56 -7.17 -3.40
C ALA A 171 -5.96 -8.55 -3.96
N ASN A 172 -6.40 -9.43 -3.08
CA ASN A 172 -7.05 -10.68 -3.47
C ASN A 172 -8.57 -10.48 -3.43
N ILE A 173 -9.25 -11.03 -4.43
CA ILE A 173 -10.71 -11.11 -4.49
C ILE A 173 -11.05 -12.58 -4.23
N ASP A 174 -11.62 -12.85 -3.07
CA ASP A 174 -12.06 -14.20 -2.66
C ASP A 174 -13.48 -14.48 -3.19
#